data_14892d648c1678ae27ced005e4f3e7d9
#
_entry.id   14892d648c1678ae27ced005e4f3e7d9
#
_cell.length_a   1.000
_cell.length_b   1.000
_cell.length_c   1.000
_cell.angle_alpha   90.00
_cell.angle_beta   90.00
_cell.angle_gamma   90.00
#
_symmetry.space_group_name_H-M   'P 1'
#
loop_
_entity.id
_entity.type
_entity.pdbx_description
1 polymer ?
#
loop_
_entity_poly.entity_id
_entity_poly.type
_entity_poly.pdbx_seq_one_letter_code
_entity_poly.pdbx_strand_id
1 'polypeptide(L)'
;VAVLAAPSASLCSAGVTGSVTSAAAAFTWSCAGTGGGSTAACSAPRQYNVTSTAGAGGSISPGSAQAVTYNASTSFTVTPSSGYGISTVSGCGGSLAGSTYTTGAVTTNCTVSASFSLLPPSTYPIHIAASAGGSVVCSPNPVPHGGNATCTATASSGYRFTGWGGSCSGSASPCTLTNVTAPTNVSVQFAPASAQAIPTLGEWAMLLLTGLMGMGAMVALRRR
;
A
#
# COMPACT_ATOMS: atom_id res chain seq x y z
N VAL A 1 28.68 -19.90 32.07
CA VAL A 1 27.29 -19.79 31.55
C VAL A 1 26.77 -18.44 32.03
N ALA A 2 26.19 -17.66 31.09
CA ALA A 2 25.54 -16.37 31.41
C ALA A 2 24.17 -16.61 32.05
N VAL A 3 23.76 -15.80 33.00
CA VAL A 3 22.54 -16.02 33.79
C VAL A 3 21.72 -14.74 33.98
N LEU A 4 20.38 -14.91 34.05
CA LEU A 4 19.41 -13.84 34.30
C LEU A 4 19.29 -13.51 35.79
N ALA A 5 19.46 -14.49 36.66
CA ALA A 5 19.36 -14.36 38.11
C ALA A 5 20.64 -14.80 38.79
N ALA A 6 20.82 -14.36 40.06
CA ALA A 6 21.95 -14.79 40.84
C ALA A 6 21.95 -16.33 40.96
N PRO A 7 23.07 -17.00 40.67
CA PRO A 7 23.14 -18.45 40.81
C PRO A 7 23.06 -18.81 42.31
N SER A 8 22.29 -19.86 42.65
CA SER A 8 21.93 -20.20 44.02
C SER A 8 22.33 -21.62 44.45
N ALA A 9 22.72 -22.47 43.51
CA ALA A 9 23.04 -23.88 43.82
C ALA A 9 24.28 -24.38 43.08
N SER A 10 25.03 -25.28 43.71
CA SER A 10 26.18 -25.96 43.12
C SER A 10 27.25 -25.04 42.54
N LEU A 11 27.50 -23.90 43.18
CA LEU A 11 28.40 -22.86 42.72
C LEU A 11 29.90 -23.25 42.81
N CYS A 12 30.19 -24.18 43.70
CA CYS A 12 31.50 -24.70 43.91
C CYS A 12 31.50 -26.23 43.71
N SER A 13 32.42 -26.77 42.96
CA SER A 13 32.54 -28.22 42.76
C SER A 13 33.06 -28.93 44.02
N ALA A 14 33.82 -28.22 44.83
CA ALA A 14 34.28 -28.61 46.15
C ALA A 14 34.47 -27.40 47.01
N GLY A 15 34.17 -27.48 48.28
CA GLY A 15 34.36 -26.36 49.22
C GLY A 15 33.07 -25.57 49.51
N VAL A 16 33.25 -24.49 50.26
CA VAL A 16 32.14 -23.60 50.72
C VAL A 16 32.02 -22.41 49.80
N THR A 17 30.78 -22.15 49.37
CA THR A 17 30.43 -20.95 48.57
C THR A 17 30.43 -19.72 49.47
N GLY A 18 31.17 -18.69 49.08
CA GLY A 18 31.03 -17.35 49.66
C GLY A 18 29.72 -16.68 49.13
N SER A 19 29.42 -15.51 49.71
CA SER A 19 28.27 -14.72 49.28
C SER A 19 28.39 -14.35 47.80
N VAL A 20 27.25 -14.46 47.07
CA VAL A 20 27.15 -14.00 45.69
C VAL A 20 26.96 -12.50 45.65
N THR A 21 27.82 -11.79 44.98
CA THR A 21 27.74 -10.35 44.77
C THR A 21 27.15 -10.10 43.35
N SER A 22 26.17 -9.21 43.30
CA SER A 22 25.50 -8.84 42.06
C SER A 22 26.01 -7.48 41.57
N ALA A 23 26.62 -7.47 40.39
CA ALA A 23 26.97 -6.27 39.67
C ALA A 23 26.23 -6.20 38.32
N ALA A 24 26.31 -5.07 37.64
CA ALA A 24 25.64 -4.91 36.35
C ALA A 24 26.13 -5.91 35.31
N ALA A 25 27.43 -6.18 35.25
CA ALA A 25 28.04 -7.02 34.24
C ALA A 25 28.05 -8.51 34.60
N ALA A 26 28.12 -8.87 35.86
CA ALA A 26 28.29 -10.26 36.29
C ALA A 26 27.82 -10.48 37.73
N PHE A 27 27.52 -11.73 38.05
CA PHE A 27 27.49 -12.24 39.39
C PHE A 27 28.88 -12.78 39.74
N THR A 28 29.39 -12.44 40.94
CA THR A 28 30.72 -12.91 41.40
C THR A 28 30.58 -13.57 42.76
N TRP A 29 31.37 -14.59 43.01
CA TRP A 29 31.44 -15.29 44.29
C TRP A 29 32.83 -15.90 44.49
N SER A 30 33.08 -16.38 45.66
CA SER A 30 34.30 -17.10 45.98
C SER A 30 33.97 -18.54 46.40
N CYS A 31 34.88 -19.46 46.07
CA CYS A 31 34.83 -20.86 46.52
C CYS A 31 36.05 -21.12 47.41
N ALA A 32 35.84 -21.25 48.72
CA ALA A 32 36.91 -21.63 49.64
C ALA A 32 37.26 -23.12 49.43
N GLY A 33 38.56 -23.41 49.29
CA GLY A 33 39.05 -24.78 49.18
C GLY A 33 38.87 -25.57 50.46
N THR A 34 38.72 -26.90 50.36
CA THR A 34 38.73 -27.83 51.51
C THR A 34 40.13 -28.29 51.83
N GLY A 35 40.46 -28.57 53.09
CA GLY A 35 41.72 -29.17 53.47
C GLY A 35 42.94 -28.28 53.30
N GLY A 36 42.79 -26.94 53.44
CA GLY A 36 43.90 -25.98 53.27
C GLY A 36 44.14 -25.54 51.81
N GLY A 37 43.22 -25.83 50.90
CA GLY A 37 43.22 -25.33 49.52
C GLY A 37 42.98 -23.81 49.40
N SER A 38 43.52 -23.21 48.34
CA SER A 38 43.30 -21.76 48.04
C SER A 38 41.86 -21.44 47.70
N THR A 39 41.43 -20.21 47.99
CA THR A 39 40.13 -19.68 47.54
C THR A 39 40.16 -19.32 46.06
N ALA A 40 39.18 -19.78 45.30
CA ALA A 40 38.99 -19.45 43.88
C ALA A 40 37.92 -18.37 43.71
N ALA A 41 38.20 -17.33 42.89
CA ALA A 41 37.22 -16.38 42.45
C ALA A 41 36.45 -16.93 41.24
N CYS A 42 35.12 -16.83 41.30
CA CYS A 42 34.21 -17.32 40.26
C CYS A 42 33.31 -16.18 39.77
N SER A 43 32.87 -16.26 38.53
CA SER A 43 31.92 -15.28 37.98
C SER A 43 31.02 -15.92 36.92
N ALA A 44 29.81 -15.37 36.77
CA ALA A 44 28.91 -15.66 35.67
C ALA A 44 28.45 -14.34 35.02
N PRO A 45 28.63 -14.16 33.72
CA PRO A 45 28.12 -13.01 33.03
C PRO A 45 26.61 -12.85 33.24
N ARG A 46 26.17 -11.64 33.52
CA ARG A 46 24.76 -11.34 33.72
C ARG A 46 24.04 -11.19 32.39
N GLN A 47 22.84 -11.70 32.31
CA GLN A 47 21.92 -11.50 31.19
C GLN A 47 20.79 -10.55 31.58
N TYR A 48 20.22 -9.92 30.58
CA TYR A 48 19.06 -9.06 30.70
C TYR A 48 18.00 -9.48 29.68
N ASN A 49 16.74 -9.39 30.07
CA ASN A 49 15.63 -9.68 29.19
C ASN A 49 15.35 -8.49 28.26
N VAL A 50 15.38 -8.75 26.97
CA VAL A 50 14.86 -7.86 25.95
C VAL A 50 13.54 -8.43 25.46
N THR A 51 12.45 -7.71 25.71
CA THR A 51 11.10 -8.06 25.25
C THR A 51 10.75 -7.29 24.00
N SER A 52 9.78 -7.78 23.24
CA SER A 52 9.28 -7.11 22.06
C SER A 52 7.77 -6.96 22.11
N THR A 53 7.24 -5.84 21.60
CA THR A 53 5.81 -5.58 21.45
C THR A 53 5.53 -5.02 20.04
N ALA A 54 4.42 -5.45 19.44
CA ALA A 54 3.95 -4.95 18.16
C ALA A 54 2.57 -4.34 18.33
N GLY A 55 2.36 -3.16 17.78
CA GLY A 55 1.06 -2.53 17.62
C GLY A 55 0.23 -3.23 16.54
N ALA A 56 -1.03 -2.80 16.38
CA ALA A 56 -1.89 -3.27 15.29
C ALA A 56 -1.26 -2.94 13.92
N GLY A 57 -1.48 -3.82 12.94
CA GLY A 57 -0.99 -3.64 11.57
C GLY A 57 0.37 -4.28 11.26
N GLY A 58 0.92 -5.10 12.15
CA GLY A 58 2.14 -5.85 11.89
C GLY A 58 2.58 -6.75 13.02
N SER A 59 3.79 -7.28 12.92
CA SER A 59 4.39 -8.18 13.91
C SER A 59 5.87 -7.89 14.11
N ILE A 60 6.40 -8.37 15.24
CA ILE A 60 7.84 -8.36 15.56
C ILE A 60 8.26 -9.76 15.98
N SER A 61 9.40 -10.21 15.50
CA SER A 61 9.94 -11.54 15.79
C SER A 61 11.42 -11.43 16.17
N PRO A 62 11.90 -12.18 17.22
CA PRO A 62 11.13 -13.08 18.07
C PRO A 62 10.16 -12.34 18.98
N GLY A 63 8.96 -12.91 19.20
CA GLY A 63 7.94 -12.38 20.11
C GLY A 63 8.15 -12.80 21.58
N SER A 64 9.05 -13.74 21.84
CA SER A 64 9.45 -14.16 23.18
C SER A 64 10.60 -13.29 23.70
N ALA A 65 10.69 -13.16 25.02
CA ALA A 65 11.82 -12.48 25.68
C ALA A 65 13.16 -13.12 25.29
N GLN A 66 14.13 -12.30 24.92
CA GLN A 66 15.49 -12.71 24.57
C GLN A 66 16.42 -12.41 25.72
N ALA A 67 17.11 -13.42 26.23
CA ALA A 67 18.14 -13.27 27.24
C ALA A 67 19.46 -12.83 26.57
N VAL A 68 19.84 -11.59 26.80
CA VAL A 68 21.02 -10.95 26.18
C VAL A 68 22.07 -10.69 27.24
N THR A 69 23.31 -11.13 26.97
CA THR A 69 24.44 -10.90 27.89
C THR A 69 24.72 -9.39 28.02
N TYR A 70 25.12 -8.96 29.20
CA TYR A 70 25.51 -7.57 29.44
C TYR A 70 26.40 -7.02 28.36
N ASN A 71 26.08 -5.84 27.86
CA ASN A 71 26.78 -5.11 26.82
C ASN A 71 26.74 -5.76 25.42
N ALA A 72 25.98 -6.85 25.22
CA ALA A 72 25.71 -7.41 23.91
C ALA A 72 24.46 -6.78 23.28
N SER A 73 24.24 -7.02 22.00
CA SER A 73 23.06 -6.61 21.25
C SER A 73 22.25 -7.81 20.76
N THR A 74 21.01 -7.60 20.37
CA THR A 74 20.15 -8.59 19.71
C THR A 74 19.32 -7.93 18.61
N SER A 75 18.75 -8.74 17.71
CA SER A 75 17.99 -8.23 16.57
C SER A 75 16.59 -8.79 16.51
N PHE A 76 15.67 -7.99 15.99
CA PHE A 76 14.27 -8.30 15.77
C PHE A 76 13.89 -8.01 14.33
N THR A 77 13.10 -8.88 13.72
CA THR A 77 12.49 -8.64 12.41
C THR A 77 11.10 -8.04 12.60
N VAL A 78 10.86 -6.91 11.95
CA VAL A 78 9.58 -6.19 11.99
C VAL A 78 8.87 -6.37 10.65
N THR A 79 7.67 -6.94 10.68
CA THR A 79 6.92 -7.29 9.47
C THR A 79 5.56 -6.60 9.47
N PRO A 80 5.34 -5.60 8.58
CA PRO A 80 4.02 -5.02 8.40
C PRO A 80 3.04 -6.02 7.80
N SER A 81 1.78 -5.93 8.19
CA SER A 81 0.67 -6.61 7.51
C SER A 81 0.37 -5.94 6.17
N SER A 82 -0.37 -6.64 5.28
CA SER A 82 -0.80 -6.07 4.00
C SER A 82 -1.53 -4.75 4.20
N GLY A 83 -1.17 -3.72 3.43
CA GLY A 83 -1.71 -2.37 3.52
C GLY A 83 -1.13 -1.50 4.64
N TYR A 84 -0.15 -2.01 5.40
CA TYR A 84 0.55 -1.25 6.44
C TYR A 84 2.02 -1.04 6.10
N GLY A 85 2.59 0.02 6.64
CA GLY A 85 4.03 0.28 6.67
C GLY A 85 4.53 0.39 8.09
N ILE A 86 5.84 0.20 8.31
CA ILE A 86 6.47 0.47 9.60
C ILE A 86 6.42 1.98 9.84
N SER A 87 5.81 2.39 10.96
CA SER A 87 5.76 3.79 11.38
C SER A 87 6.97 4.14 12.25
N THR A 88 7.14 3.43 13.36
CA THR A 88 8.29 3.61 14.24
C THR A 88 8.70 2.29 14.87
N VAL A 89 10.00 2.12 15.11
CA VAL A 89 10.52 1.07 15.99
C VAL A 89 11.52 1.72 16.94
N SER A 90 11.35 1.47 18.23
CA SER A 90 12.18 2.10 19.24
C SER A 90 12.36 1.21 20.47
N GLY A 91 13.34 1.53 21.29
CA GLY A 91 13.64 0.86 22.55
C GLY A 91 15.05 0.29 22.58
N CYS A 92 15.56 -0.02 23.76
CA CYS A 92 16.86 -0.65 23.99
C CYS A 92 18.04 0.04 23.27
N GLY A 93 17.95 1.35 22.96
CA GLY A 93 19.03 2.14 22.35
C GLY A 93 19.42 1.69 20.93
N GLY A 94 18.53 1.03 20.21
CA GLY A 94 18.81 0.44 18.90
C GLY A 94 18.41 1.30 17.71
N SER A 95 18.56 0.73 16.51
CA SER A 95 18.20 1.36 15.23
C SER A 95 17.59 0.35 14.27
N LEU A 96 16.72 0.86 13.38
CA LEU A 96 16.08 0.08 12.32
C LEU A 96 16.82 0.25 11.01
N ALA A 97 17.15 -0.87 10.36
CA ALA A 97 17.69 -0.91 9.00
C ALA A 97 16.80 -1.83 8.16
N GLY A 98 16.06 -1.26 7.22
CA GLY A 98 15.03 -2.00 6.48
C GLY A 98 13.95 -2.56 7.40
N SER A 99 13.84 -3.87 7.50
CA SER A 99 12.91 -4.57 8.40
C SER A 99 13.58 -5.12 9.66
N THR A 100 14.90 -4.93 9.83
CA THR A 100 15.65 -5.45 10.97
C THR A 100 15.96 -4.34 11.97
N TYR A 101 15.49 -4.50 13.19
CA TYR A 101 15.83 -3.64 14.32
C TYR A 101 16.92 -4.30 15.15
N THR A 102 18.06 -3.63 15.31
CA THR A 102 19.16 -4.10 16.16
C THR A 102 19.26 -3.21 17.39
N THR A 103 19.23 -3.81 18.59
CA THR A 103 19.38 -3.07 19.84
C THR A 103 20.78 -2.49 19.97
N GLY A 104 20.94 -1.44 20.75
CA GLY A 104 22.24 -1.05 21.28
C GLY A 104 22.76 -2.08 22.30
N ALA A 105 23.84 -1.71 22.99
CA ALA A 105 24.40 -2.51 24.08
C ALA A 105 23.39 -2.63 25.22
N VAL A 106 22.98 -3.84 25.55
CA VAL A 106 21.98 -4.13 26.59
C VAL A 106 22.64 -4.14 27.95
N THR A 107 22.27 -3.17 28.80
CA THR A 107 22.82 -3.03 30.17
C THR A 107 21.73 -3.20 31.24
N THR A 108 20.45 -3.21 30.85
CA THR A 108 19.28 -3.41 31.72
C THR A 108 18.18 -4.11 30.93
N ASN A 109 17.16 -4.64 31.62
CA ASN A 109 15.95 -5.11 30.96
C ASN A 109 15.30 -3.97 30.19
N CYS A 110 14.86 -4.23 28.96
CA CYS A 110 14.25 -3.24 28.10
C CYS A 110 13.26 -3.86 27.14
N THR A 111 12.47 -3.01 26.47
CA THR A 111 11.46 -3.44 25.50
C THR A 111 11.69 -2.73 24.17
N VAL A 112 11.63 -3.48 23.08
CA VAL A 112 11.55 -2.97 21.71
C VAL A 112 10.08 -2.90 21.31
N SER A 113 9.62 -1.73 20.89
CA SER A 113 8.24 -1.50 20.47
C SER A 113 8.18 -1.12 18.98
N ALA A 114 7.34 -1.80 18.21
CA ALA A 114 7.07 -1.49 16.81
C ALA A 114 5.64 -0.97 16.64
N SER A 115 5.47 0.11 15.89
CA SER A 115 4.18 0.64 15.47
C SER A 115 4.06 0.67 13.96
N PHE A 116 2.84 0.58 13.47
CA PHE A 116 2.53 0.50 12.05
C PHE A 116 1.46 1.53 11.70
N SER A 117 1.48 2.02 10.47
CA SER A 117 0.46 2.93 9.93
C SER A 117 -0.10 2.37 8.63
N LEU A 118 -1.37 2.64 8.35
CA LEU A 118 -1.95 2.35 7.06
C LEU A 118 -1.18 3.11 5.97
N LEU A 119 -0.82 2.41 4.91
CA LEU A 119 -0.30 3.04 3.70
C LEU A 119 -1.48 3.76 3.02
N PRO A 120 -1.25 4.98 2.47
CA PRO A 120 -2.26 5.60 1.63
C PRO A 120 -2.60 4.65 0.47
N PRO A 121 -3.88 4.53 0.09
CA PRO A 121 -4.26 3.71 -1.05
C PRO A 121 -3.49 4.18 -2.28
N SER A 122 -2.87 3.26 -3.01
CA SER A 122 -2.26 3.55 -4.29
C SER A 122 -3.33 4.03 -5.26
N THR A 123 -3.11 5.16 -5.92
CA THR A 123 -4.01 5.70 -6.93
C THR A 123 -3.29 5.83 -8.25
N TYR A 124 -4.02 5.72 -9.35
CA TYR A 124 -3.47 5.80 -10.69
C TYR A 124 -4.16 6.91 -11.49
N PRO A 125 -3.40 7.80 -12.15
CA PRO A 125 -3.96 8.84 -12.98
C PRO A 125 -4.53 8.28 -14.29
N ILE A 126 -5.63 8.88 -14.76
CA ILE A 126 -6.13 8.71 -16.12
C ILE A 126 -5.64 9.90 -16.93
N HIS A 127 -4.81 9.63 -17.92
CA HIS A 127 -4.34 10.63 -18.89
C HIS A 127 -5.35 10.75 -20.03
N ILE A 128 -5.89 11.96 -20.23
CA ILE A 128 -6.95 12.22 -21.19
C ILE A 128 -6.36 12.98 -22.38
N ALA A 129 -6.51 12.43 -23.59
CA ALA A 129 -6.22 13.09 -24.85
C ALA A 129 -7.54 13.33 -25.61
N ALA A 130 -7.98 14.57 -25.63
CA ALA A 130 -9.20 14.96 -26.35
C ALA A 130 -8.85 15.68 -27.66
N SER A 131 -9.56 15.34 -28.76
CA SER A 131 -9.51 16.14 -29.99
C SER A 131 -10.30 17.43 -29.82
N ALA A 132 -10.09 18.39 -30.69
CA ALA A 132 -10.91 19.60 -30.72
C ALA A 132 -12.40 19.25 -30.93
N GLY A 133 -13.31 20.04 -30.37
CA GLY A 133 -14.74 19.89 -30.56
C GLY A 133 -15.49 19.30 -29.38
N GLY A 134 -14.86 19.13 -28.21
CA GLY A 134 -15.54 18.66 -27.02
C GLY A 134 -14.63 18.57 -25.81
N SER A 135 -15.16 18.03 -24.73
CA SER A 135 -14.45 17.81 -23.46
C SER A 135 -14.70 16.39 -22.94
N VAL A 136 -13.80 15.96 -22.03
CA VAL A 136 -13.91 14.66 -21.33
C VAL A 136 -13.66 14.88 -19.86
N VAL A 137 -14.48 14.22 -19.04
CA VAL A 137 -14.29 14.15 -17.60
C VAL A 137 -14.30 12.68 -17.19
N CYS A 138 -13.27 12.26 -16.47
CA CYS A 138 -13.21 10.94 -15.84
C CYS A 138 -13.31 11.10 -14.31
N SER A 139 -14.16 10.32 -13.67
CA SER A 139 -14.35 10.35 -12.21
C SER A 139 -14.47 8.92 -11.66
N PRO A 140 -13.74 8.61 -10.55
CA PRO A 140 -12.67 9.39 -9.94
C PRO A 140 -11.41 9.47 -10.84
N ASN A 141 -10.64 10.54 -10.69
CA ASN A 141 -9.30 10.66 -11.26
C ASN A 141 -8.43 11.50 -10.30
N PRO A 142 -7.39 10.92 -9.66
CA PRO A 142 -6.88 9.55 -9.86
C PRO A 142 -7.81 8.45 -9.31
N VAL A 143 -7.68 7.24 -9.85
CA VAL A 143 -8.47 6.05 -9.49
C VAL A 143 -7.74 5.25 -8.42
N PRO A 144 -8.39 4.81 -7.32
CA PRO A 144 -7.81 3.88 -6.37
C PRO A 144 -7.39 2.56 -7.04
N HIS A 145 -6.34 1.92 -6.55
CA HIS A 145 -5.87 0.62 -7.06
C HIS A 145 -7.00 -0.42 -7.09
N GLY A 146 -7.22 -1.04 -8.25
CA GLY A 146 -8.32 -1.98 -8.47
C GLY A 146 -9.70 -1.33 -8.56
N GLY A 147 -9.79 0.00 -8.45
CA GLY A 147 -11.04 0.76 -8.55
C GLY A 147 -11.51 0.92 -10.00
N ASN A 148 -12.70 1.49 -10.13
CA ASN A 148 -13.34 1.80 -11.42
C ASN A 148 -13.44 3.31 -11.59
N ALA A 149 -13.48 3.78 -12.84
CA ALA A 149 -13.75 5.15 -13.19
C ALA A 149 -14.70 5.23 -14.39
N THR A 150 -15.51 6.27 -14.41
CA THR A 150 -16.42 6.55 -15.53
C THR A 150 -15.95 7.81 -16.26
N CYS A 151 -15.70 7.68 -17.57
CA CYS A 151 -15.32 8.78 -18.44
C CYS A 151 -16.51 9.21 -19.30
N THR A 152 -16.88 10.47 -19.23
CA THR A 152 -17.98 11.06 -19.98
C THR A 152 -17.43 12.05 -21.01
N ALA A 153 -17.77 11.84 -22.28
CA ALA A 153 -17.46 12.74 -23.38
C ALA A 153 -18.65 13.69 -23.63
N THR A 154 -18.37 14.96 -23.75
CA THR A 154 -19.37 16.01 -24.06
C THR A 154 -18.93 16.77 -25.30
N ALA A 155 -19.69 16.66 -26.38
CA ALA A 155 -19.42 17.40 -27.60
C ALA A 155 -19.82 18.89 -27.45
N SER A 156 -19.00 19.78 -27.99
CA SER A 156 -19.32 21.19 -28.11
C SER A 156 -20.38 21.44 -29.20
N SER A 157 -21.01 22.60 -29.19
CA SER A 157 -21.96 23.01 -30.23
C SER A 157 -21.35 22.89 -31.63
N GLY A 158 -22.08 22.27 -32.56
CA GLY A 158 -21.62 22.02 -33.92
C GLY A 158 -20.67 20.81 -34.06
N TYR A 159 -20.44 20.05 -32.98
CA TYR A 159 -19.67 18.81 -33.02
C TYR A 159 -20.49 17.62 -32.52
N ARG A 160 -20.04 16.44 -32.86
CA ARG A 160 -20.58 15.17 -32.33
C ARG A 160 -19.45 14.30 -31.83
N PHE A 161 -19.70 13.53 -30.79
CA PHE A 161 -18.81 12.49 -30.34
C PHE A 161 -18.76 11.36 -31.38
N THR A 162 -17.55 10.88 -31.70
CA THR A 162 -17.36 9.83 -32.72
C THR A 162 -16.80 8.55 -32.13
N GLY A 163 -16.10 8.60 -31.01
CA GLY A 163 -15.62 7.40 -30.39
C GLY A 163 -14.53 7.60 -29.37
N TRP A 164 -14.30 6.56 -28.60
CA TRP A 164 -13.24 6.41 -27.64
C TRP A 164 -12.04 5.67 -28.26
N GLY A 165 -10.86 5.88 -27.66
CA GLY A 165 -9.65 5.13 -27.93
C GLY A 165 -8.80 4.96 -26.67
N GLY A 166 -7.70 4.21 -26.77
CA GLY A 166 -6.87 3.82 -25.64
C GLY A 166 -7.54 2.74 -24.81
N SER A 167 -7.61 2.93 -23.49
CA SER A 167 -8.26 1.97 -22.57
C SER A 167 -9.79 2.03 -22.59
N CYS A 168 -10.37 3.02 -23.23
CA CYS A 168 -11.78 3.06 -23.61
C CYS A 168 -11.93 2.67 -25.08
N SER A 169 -13.09 2.10 -25.45
CA SER A 169 -13.40 1.73 -26.84
C SER A 169 -14.87 1.90 -27.16
N GLY A 170 -15.20 1.99 -28.46
CA GLY A 170 -16.57 2.12 -28.92
C GLY A 170 -17.04 3.56 -29.07
N SER A 171 -18.33 3.71 -29.46
CA SER A 171 -18.99 4.99 -29.76
C SER A 171 -20.10 5.36 -28.78
N ALA A 172 -20.23 4.62 -27.67
CA ALA A 172 -21.17 4.97 -26.60
C ALA A 172 -20.46 5.79 -25.51
N SER A 173 -21.14 6.83 -25.00
CA SER A 173 -20.68 7.59 -23.84
C SER A 173 -21.75 7.47 -22.75
N PRO A 174 -21.36 7.21 -21.47
CA PRO A 174 -20.01 7.15 -20.95
C PRO A 174 -19.28 5.83 -21.23
N CYS A 175 -17.92 5.84 -21.06
CA CYS A 175 -17.06 4.66 -20.98
C CYS A 175 -16.74 4.37 -19.52
N THR A 176 -16.76 3.09 -19.12
CA THR A 176 -16.35 2.65 -17.78
C THR A 176 -15.02 1.89 -17.85
N LEU A 177 -14.04 2.37 -17.11
CA LEU A 177 -12.79 1.68 -16.84
C LEU A 177 -12.97 0.83 -15.58
N THR A 178 -12.59 -0.43 -15.62
CA THR A 178 -12.72 -1.36 -14.50
C THR A 178 -11.35 -1.88 -14.07
N ASN A 179 -11.19 -2.12 -12.76
CA ASN A 179 -9.97 -2.73 -12.18
C ASN A 179 -8.68 -1.99 -12.61
N VAL A 180 -8.63 -0.67 -12.38
CA VAL A 180 -7.47 0.15 -12.74
C VAL A 180 -6.31 -0.14 -11.79
N THR A 181 -5.24 -0.78 -12.31
CA THR A 181 -4.06 -1.19 -11.53
C THR A 181 -2.77 -0.50 -11.96
N ALA A 182 -2.84 0.39 -12.98
CA ALA A 182 -1.73 1.17 -13.51
C ALA A 182 -2.23 2.49 -14.12
N PRO A 183 -1.33 3.49 -14.35
CA PRO A 183 -1.68 4.69 -15.10
C PRO A 183 -2.30 4.33 -16.45
N THR A 184 -3.41 4.98 -16.80
CA THR A 184 -4.28 4.61 -17.92
C THR A 184 -4.43 5.77 -18.88
N ASN A 185 -4.41 5.49 -20.19
CA ASN A 185 -4.60 6.49 -21.24
C ASN A 185 -5.98 6.32 -21.88
N VAL A 186 -6.72 7.41 -21.97
CA VAL A 186 -8.02 7.50 -22.66
C VAL A 186 -7.92 8.58 -23.72
N SER A 187 -8.32 8.27 -24.94
CA SER A 187 -8.46 9.25 -26.00
C SER A 187 -9.92 9.35 -26.46
N VAL A 188 -10.30 10.53 -26.93
CA VAL A 188 -11.65 10.79 -27.43
C VAL A 188 -11.57 11.60 -28.73
N GLN A 189 -12.48 11.30 -29.63
CA GLN A 189 -12.58 11.98 -30.89
C GLN A 189 -13.97 12.63 -31.06
N PHE A 190 -13.95 13.85 -31.58
CA PHE A 190 -15.11 14.59 -31.98
C PHE A 190 -14.98 14.97 -33.47
N ALA A 191 -16.08 15.01 -34.16
CA ALA A 191 -16.15 15.48 -35.55
C ALA A 191 -17.22 16.56 -35.69
N PRO A 192 -17.11 17.49 -36.65
CA PRO A 192 -18.20 18.42 -36.95
C PRO A 192 -19.51 17.66 -37.16
N ALA A 193 -20.59 18.12 -36.56
CA ALA A 193 -21.90 17.64 -36.88
C ALA A 193 -22.21 18.03 -38.32
N SER A 194 -22.53 17.06 -39.17
CA SER A 194 -22.96 17.39 -40.55
C SER A 194 -24.19 18.30 -40.47
N ALA A 195 -24.14 19.46 -41.08
CA ALA A 195 -25.33 20.23 -41.28
C ALA A 195 -26.32 19.37 -42.08
N GLN A 196 -27.44 19.06 -41.47
CA GLN A 196 -28.51 18.41 -42.22
C GLN A 196 -28.87 19.37 -43.35
N ALA A 197 -28.67 18.95 -44.58
CA ALA A 197 -29.09 19.75 -45.73
C ALA A 197 -30.60 20.05 -45.58
N ILE A 198 -30.94 21.28 -45.29
CA ILE A 198 -32.34 21.70 -45.31
C ILE A 198 -32.73 21.62 -46.79
N PRO A 199 -33.73 20.78 -47.19
CA PRO A 199 -34.17 20.72 -48.56
C PRO A 199 -34.49 22.14 -49.05
N THR A 200 -33.86 22.54 -50.14
CA THR A 200 -34.09 23.88 -50.69
C THR A 200 -35.56 23.99 -51.14
N LEU A 201 -36.11 25.21 -51.13
CA LEU A 201 -37.45 25.46 -51.60
C LEU A 201 -37.74 24.83 -52.98
N GLY A 202 -36.71 24.64 -53.81
CA GLY A 202 -36.79 23.96 -55.10
C GLY A 202 -37.11 22.47 -54.97
N GLU A 203 -36.63 21.77 -53.98
CA GLU A 203 -36.87 20.33 -53.73
C GLU A 203 -38.34 20.11 -53.28
N TRP A 204 -38.84 21.01 -52.41
CA TRP A 204 -40.24 20.99 -52.00
C TRP A 204 -41.19 21.32 -53.18
N ALA A 205 -40.78 22.24 -54.06
CA ALA A 205 -41.54 22.58 -55.27
C ALA A 205 -41.57 21.39 -56.26
N MET A 206 -40.46 20.66 -56.41
CA MET A 206 -40.39 19.44 -57.25
C MET A 206 -41.28 18.32 -56.69
N LEU A 207 -41.27 18.08 -55.37
CA LEU A 207 -42.13 17.06 -54.74
C LEU A 207 -43.63 17.40 -54.88
N LEU A 208 -44.01 18.68 -54.76
CA LEU A 208 -45.37 19.13 -54.97
C LEU A 208 -45.78 19.01 -56.46
N LEU A 209 -44.87 19.32 -57.39
CA LEU A 209 -45.18 19.23 -58.83
C LEU A 209 -45.37 17.79 -59.29
N THR A 210 -44.56 16.84 -58.82
CA THR A 210 -44.72 15.42 -59.11
C THR A 210 -46.01 14.84 -58.51
N GLY A 211 -46.39 15.30 -57.31
CA GLY A 211 -47.63 14.94 -56.65
C GLY A 211 -48.87 15.44 -57.41
N LEU A 212 -48.84 16.67 -57.95
CA LEU A 212 -49.94 17.21 -58.79
C LEU A 212 -50.05 16.51 -60.15
N MET A 213 -48.96 16.18 -60.84
CA MET A 213 -49.00 15.45 -62.08
C MET A 213 -49.58 14.03 -61.92
N GLY A 214 -49.27 13.35 -60.81
CA GLY A 214 -49.80 12.03 -60.49
C GLY A 214 -51.32 12.05 -60.31
N MET A 215 -51.87 13.05 -59.65
CA MET A 215 -53.34 13.20 -59.50
C MET A 215 -54.06 13.61 -60.81
N GLY A 216 -53.39 14.39 -61.65
CA GLY A 216 -53.96 14.77 -62.96
C GLY A 216 -54.10 13.56 -63.91
N ALA A 217 -53.16 12.64 -63.93
CA ALA A 217 -53.23 11.44 -64.77
C ALA A 217 -54.31 10.45 -64.29
N MET A 218 -54.60 10.32 -63.02
CA MET A 218 -55.66 9.45 -62.54
C MET A 218 -57.09 10.01 -62.85
N VAL A 219 -57.27 11.30 -62.91
CA VAL A 219 -58.53 11.91 -63.26
C VAL A 219 -58.85 11.76 -64.78
N ALA A 220 -57.79 11.79 -65.64
CA ALA A 220 -57.99 11.62 -67.08
C ALA A 220 -58.33 10.16 -67.48
N LEU A 221 -57.92 9.14 -66.73
CA LEU A 221 -58.27 7.75 -66.95
C LEU A 221 -59.67 7.33 -66.52
N ARG A 222 -60.37 8.18 -65.76
CA ARG A 222 -61.73 7.89 -65.26
C ARG A 222 -62.85 8.46 -66.14
N ARG A 223 -62.52 9.08 -67.31
CA ARG A 223 -63.48 9.65 -68.29
C ARG A 223 -63.41 8.99 -69.64
N ARG A 224 -63.15 7.69 -69.70
CA ARG A 224 -63.44 6.90 -70.88
C ARG A 224 -64.20 5.63 -70.51
#